data_a7143327f8bb4ce2dad9ca9a6fecd6a0
#
_entry.id   a7143327f8bb4ce2dad9ca9a6fecd6a0
#
_cell.length_a   1.000
_cell.length_b   1.000
_cell.length_c   1.000
_cell.angle_alpha   90.00
_cell.angle_beta   90.00
_cell.angle_gamma   90.00
#
_symmetry.space_group_name_H-M   'P 1'
#
loop_
_entity.id
_entity.type
_entity.pdbx_description
1 polymer ?
#
loop_
_entity_poly.entity_id
_entity_poly.type
_entity_poly.pdbx_seq_one_letter_code
_entity_poly.pdbx_strand_id
1 'polypeptide(L)'
;MLYDAIIMSVKVISVVDDMFFASKIRAVAEAVGKEMSFPRSLEAVVSKARETKPGLIVVDLHNQRIDPVVLARELKSNEDLRDIRLLGFFSHVQTDLKTSALSAGFDEVIPRSVFARDLQEILTAD
;
A
#
# COMPACT_ATOMS: atom_id res chain seq x y z
N MET A 1 -22.98 -0.83 14.88
CA MET A 1 -23.57 -1.83 13.94
C MET A 1 -22.46 -2.65 13.31
N LEU A 2 -22.73 -3.91 13.11
CA LEU A 2 -21.77 -4.83 12.52
C LEU A 2 -21.28 -4.38 11.15
N TYR A 3 -22.17 -3.79 10.37
CA TYR A 3 -21.86 -3.28 9.03
C TYR A 3 -20.81 -2.18 9.05
N ASP A 4 -20.86 -1.28 10.00
CA ASP A 4 -19.91 -0.17 10.06
C ASP A 4 -18.49 -0.67 10.32
N ALA A 5 -18.34 -1.65 11.19
CA ALA A 5 -17.05 -2.24 11.48
C ALA A 5 -16.47 -2.95 10.25
N ILE A 6 -17.31 -3.67 9.49
CA ILE A 6 -16.88 -4.35 8.27
C ILE A 6 -16.47 -3.35 7.20
N ILE A 7 -17.27 -2.29 7.01
CA ILE A 7 -16.99 -1.26 6.01
C ILE A 7 -15.68 -0.54 6.32
N MET A 8 -15.39 -0.25 7.58
CA MET A 8 -14.18 0.46 7.97
C MET A 8 -12.90 -0.33 7.68
N SER A 9 -12.96 -1.66 7.58
CA SER A 9 -11.79 -2.50 7.31
C SER A 9 -11.50 -2.67 5.83
N VAL A 10 -12.32 -2.10 4.93
CA VAL A 10 -12.22 -2.35 3.47
C VAL A 10 -11.39 -1.31 2.72
N LYS A 11 -10.75 -0.39 3.40
CA LYS A 11 -10.01 0.70 2.75
C LYS A 11 -8.55 0.33 2.54
N VAL A 12 -8.06 0.61 1.35
CA VAL A 12 -6.67 0.36 0.95
C VAL A 12 -6.13 1.60 0.24
N ILE A 13 -4.89 1.96 0.53
CA ILE A 13 -4.19 3.02 -0.20
C ILE A 13 -3.15 2.37 -1.10
N SER A 14 -3.11 2.81 -2.36
CA SER A 14 -2.16 2.32 -3.35
C SER A 14 -1.25 3.45 -3.80
N VAL A 15 0.06 3.28 -3.62
CA VAL A 15 1.08 4.25 -4.02
C VAL A 15 1.76 3.70 -5.26
N VAL A 16 1.06 3.84 -6.39
CA VAL A 16 1.45 3.29 -7.69
C VAL A 16 1.20 4.35 -8.75
N ASP A 17 2.24 4.74 -9.49
CA ASP A 17 2.11 5.75 -10.54
C ASP A 17 2.01 5.17 -11.96
N ASP A 18 2.22 3.88 -12.14
CA ASP A 18 1.97 3.18 -13.40
C ASP A 18 0.46 3.03 -13.59
N MET A 19 -0.10 3.74 -14.55
CA MET A 19 -1.55 3.79 -14.75
C MET A 19 -2.17 2.47 -15.17
N PHE A 20 -1.45 1.65 -15.93
CA PHE A 20 -1.96 0.33 -16.30
C PHE A 20 -2.07 -0.58 -15.10
N PHE A 21 -1.04 -0.58 -14.28
CA PHE A 21 -1.03 -1.41 -13.08
C PHE A 21 -2.03 -0.89 -12.04
N ALA A 22 -2.13 0.42 -11.90
CA ALA A 22 -3.13 1.04 -11.02
C ALA A 22 -4.55 0.64 -11.42
N SER A 23 -4.85 0.63 -12.72
CA SER A 23 -6.16 0.20 -13.23
C SER A 23 -6.45 -1.25 -12.89
N LYS A 24 -5.44 -2.12 -13.01
CA LYS A 24 -5.58 -3.54 -12.67
C LYS A 24 -5.86 -3.72 -11.18
N ILE A 25 -5.13 -2.99 -10.34
CA ILE A 25 -5.34 -3.03 -8.88
C ILE A 25 -6.75 -2.56 -8.54
N ARG A 26 -7.18 -1.45 -9.15
CA ARG A 26 -8.52 -0.90 -8.93
C ARG A 26 -9.61 -1.89 -9.30
N ALA A 27 -9.46 -2.56 -10.46
CA ALA A 27 -10.46 -3.53 -10.92
C ALA A 27 -10.61 -4.69 -9.94
N VAL A 28 -9.49 -5.22 -9.43
CA VAL A 28 -9.54 -6.30 -8.45
C VAL A 28 -10.14 -5.81 -7.13
N ALA A 29 -9.75 -4.61 -6.69
CA ALA A 29 -10.31 -4.02 -5.46
C ALA A 29 -11.82 -3.88 -5.54
N GLU A 30 -12.34 -3.38 -6.66
CA GLU A 30 -13.78 -3.24 -6.87
C GLU A 30 -14.47 -4.61 -6.84
N ALA A 31 -13.87 -5.62 -7.47
CA ALA A 31 -14.43 -6.96 -7.52
C ALA A 31 -14.53 -7.60 -6.14
N VAL A 32 -13.65 -7.27 -5.21
CA VAL A 32 -13.66 -7.84 -3.86
C VAL A 32 -14.25 -6.87 -2.81
N GLY A 33 -14.84 -5.76 -3.25
CA GLY A 33 -15.51 -4.82 -2.36
C GLY A 33 -14.59 -3.95 -1.52
N LYS A 34 -13.37 -3.71 -1.97
CA LYS A 34 -12.42 -2.84 -1.26
C LYS A 34 -12.42 -1.44 -1.86
N GLU A 35 -12.51 -0.43 -1.00
CA GLU A 35 -12.38 0.95 -1.43
C GLU A 35 -10.90 1.31 -1.55
N MET A 36 -10.50 1.81 -2.71
CA MET A 36 -9.11 2.07 -3.03
C MET A 36 -8.87 3.56 -3.29
N SER A 37 -7.78 4.10 -2.77
CA SER A 37 -7.33 5.47 -3.04
C SER A 37 -5.94 5.43 -3.65
N PHE A 38 -5.66 6.39 -4.54
CA PHE A 38 -4.37 6.50 -5.25
C PHE A 38 -3.78 7.90 -5.03
N PRO A 39 -3.37 8.25 -3.81
CA PRO A 39 -2.76 9.56 -3.56
C PRO A 39 -1.41 9.69 -4.27
N ARG A 40 -1.06 10.90 -4.68
CA ARG A 40 0.07 11.12 -5.58
C ARG A 40 1.19 11.98 -4.97
N SER A 41 1.15 12.23 -3.68
CA SER A 41 2.22 12.91 -2.97
C SER A 41 2.36 12.32 -1.58
N LEU A 42 3.51 12.56 -0.96
CA LEU A 42 3.77 12.10 0.40
C LEU A 42 2.71 12.66 1.37
N GLU A 43 2.45 13.95 1.28
CA GLU A 43 1.45 14.59 2.14
C GLU A 43 0.05 14.02 1.90
N ALA A 44 -0.28 13.74 0.64
CA ALA A 44 -1.59 13.17 0.30
C ALA A 44 -1.75 11.75 0.87
N VAL A 45 -0.68 10.94 0.85
CA VAL A 45 -0.72 9.59 1.44
C VAL A 45 -0.95 9.69 2.94
N VAL A 46 -0.19 10.53 3.63
CA VAL A 46 -0.29 10.69 5.08
C VAL A 46 -1.67 11.22 5.47
N SER A 47 -2.15 12.24 4.76
CA SER A 47 -3.46 12.83 5.00
C SER A 47 -4.58 11.80 4.78
N LYS A 48 -4.51 11.05 3.68
CA LYS A 48 -5.51 10.02 3.36
C LYS A 48 -5.48 8.88 4.38
N ALA A 49 -4.31 8.50 4.83
CA ALA A 49 -4.16 7.46 5.85
C ALA A 49 -4.81 7.88 7.18
N ARG A 50 -4.65 9.15 7.57
CA ARG A 50 -5.30 9.66 8.78
C ARG A 50 -6.81 9.72 8.61
N GLU A 51 -7.28 10.16 7.45
CA GLU A 51 -8.71 10.30 7.16
C GLU A 51 -9.41 8.95 7.11
N THR A 52 -8.84 7.97 6.42
CA THR A 52 -9.52 6.72 6.12
C THR A 52 -9.12 5.54 7.01
N LYS A 53 -7.99 5.63 7.68
CA LYS A 53 -7.43 4.57 8.53
C LYS A 53 -7.46 3.22 7.81
N PRO A 54 -6.72 3.09 6.71
CA PRO A 54 -6.73 1.88 5.90
C PRO A 54 -6.10 0.71 6.65
N GLY A 55 -6.50 -0.50 6.28
CA GLY A 55 -5.85 -1.70 6.81
C GLY A 55 -4.53 -2.00 6.11
N LEU A 56 -4.35 -1.47 4.89
CA LEU A 56 -3.20 -1.78 4.06
C LEU A 56 -2.81 -0.60 3.18
N ILE A 57 -1.51 -0.37 3.06
CA ILE A 57 -0.94 0.54 2.08
C ILE A 57 0.02 -0.28 1.21
N VAL A 58 -0.24 -0.33 -0.11
CA VAL A 58 0.64 -1.00 -1.06
C VAL A 58 1.47 0.03 -1.80
N VAL A 59 2.75 -0.23 -2.00
CA VAL A 59 3.69 0.74 -2.55
C VAL A 59 4.55 0.08 -3.62
N ASP A 60 4.57 0.69 -4.80
CA ASP A 60 5.55 0.37 -5.82
C ASP A 60 6.90 0.94 -5.39
N LEU A 61 7.88 0.09 -5.14
CA LEU A 61 9.20 0.51 -4.67
C LEU A 61 10.00 1.24 -5.75
N HIS A 62 9.54 1.22 -6.99
CA HIS A 62 10.13 1.98 -8.10
C HIS A 62 9.37 3.27 -8.38
N ASN A 63 8.48 3.68 -7.48
CA ASN A 63 7.72 4.91 -7.61
C ASN A 63 8.67 6.10 -7.66
N GLN A 64 8.49 6.98 -8.65
CA GLN A 64 9.36 8.14 -8.85
C GLN A 64 8.80 9.43 -8.28
N ARG A 65 7.53 9.45 -7.92
CA ARG A 65 6.89 10.63 -7.34
C ARG A 65 7.05 10.67 -5.83
N ILE A 66 7.01 9.52 -5.20
CA ILE A 66 7.07 9.37 -3.74
C ILE A 66 8.20 8.41 -3.43
N ASP A 67 9.19 8.87 -2.68
CA ASP A 67 10.29 8.00 -2.24
C ASP A 67 9.73 6.98 -1.23
N PRO A 68 9.76 5.69 -1.55
CA PRO A 68 9.16 4.67 -0.66
C PRO A 68 9.81 4.59 0.72
N VAL A 69 11.12 4.81 0.80
CA VAL A 69 11.84 4.76 2.08
C VAL A 69 11.43 5.93 2.96
N VAL A 70 11.35 7.12 2.38
CA VAL A 70 10.91 8.32 3.10
C VAL A 70 9.47 8.14 3.57
N LEU A 71 8.60 7.61 2.70
CA LEU A 71 7.20 7.33 3.04
C LEU A 71 7.09 6.36 4.22
N ALA A 72 7.83 5.25 4.17
CA ALA A 72 7.77 4.26 5.24
C ALA A 72 8.22 4.86 6.58
N ARG A 73 9.31 5.62 6.57
CA ARG A 73 9.81 6.27 7.78
C ARG A 73 8.80 7.26 8.34
N GLU A 74 8.16 8.04 7.46
CA GLU A 74 7.13 8.99 7.88
C GLU A 74 5.95 8.28 8.52
N LEU A 75 5.45 7.23 7.90
CA LEU A 75 4.32 6.48 8.44
C LEU A 75 4.67 5.81 9.78
N LYS A 76 5.84 5.24 9.88
CA LYS A 76 6.25 4.52 11.10
C LYS A 76 6.64 5.44 12.25
N SER A 77 6.94 6.70 11.96
CA SER A 77 7.27 7.70 13.00
C SER A 77 6.03 8.33 13.64
N ASN A 78 4.86 8.12 13.06
CA ASN A 78 3.60 8.66 13.59
C ASN A 78 2.84 7.59 14.35
N GLU A 79 2.50 7.85 15.61
CA GLU A 79 1.80 6.90 16.47
C GLU A 79 0.48 6.42 15.88
N ASP A 80 -0.23 7.32 15.22
CA ASP A 80 -1.55 7.02 14.66
C ASP A 80 -1.48 6.25 13.34
N LEU A 81 -0.30 6.11 12.74
CA LEU A 81 -0.14 5.49 11.42
C LEU A 81 0.78 4.27 11.41
N ARG A 82 1.60 4.09 12.43
CA ARG A 82 2.66 3.06 12.39
C ARG A 82 2.16 1.62 12.37
N ASP A 83 0.93 1.38 12.78
CA ASP A 83 0.36 0.04 12.80
C ASP A 83 -0.33 -0.36 11.48
N ILE A 84 -0.44 0.57 10.54
CA ILE A 84 -0.99 0.26 9.22
C ILE A 84 -0.01 -0.69 8.50
N ARG A 85 -0.53 -1.79 7.99
CA ARG A 85 0.28 -2.77 7.26
C ARG A 85 0.83 -2.14 5.98
N LEU A 86 2.13 -2.26 5.76
CA LEU A 86 2.83 -1.64 4.64
C LEU A 86 3.50 -2.70 3.78
N LEU A 87 3.02 -2.85 2.55
CA LEU A 87 3.50 -3.86 1.60
C LEU A 87 4.16 -3.17 0.41
N GLY A 88 5.42 -3.51 0.14
CA GLY A 88 6.13 -3.02 -1.04
C GLY A 88 6.28 -4.10 -2.09
N PHE A 89 6.27 -3.72 -3.37
CA PHE A 89 6.60 -4.64 -4.44
C PHE A 89 7.64 -4.01 -5.38
N PHE A 90 8.41 -4.88 -6.02
CA PHE A 90 9.51 -4.46 -6.91
C PHE A 90 9.47 -5.22 -8.22
N SER A 91 9.92 -4.56 -9.31
CA SER A 91 9.93 -5.14 -10.66
C SER A 91 11.25 -5.84 -11.00
N HIS A 92 12.34 -5.39 -10.38
CA HIS A 92 13.67 -5.92 -10.64
C HIS A 92 14.30 -6.34 -9.33
N VAL A 93 15.01 -7.46 -9.35
CA VAL A 93 15.70 -7.96 -8.16
C VAL A 93 16.85 -7.02 -7.83
N GLN A 94 16.68 -6.26 -6.76
CA GLN A 94 17.71 -5.39 -6.21
C GLN A 94 17.73 -5.66 -4.70
N THR A 95 18.74 -6.39 -4.27
CA THR A 95 18.87 -6.77 -2.86
C THR A 95 18.89 -5.54 -1.95
N ASP A 96 19.58 -4.48 -2.37
CA ASP A 96 19.68 -3.25 -1.59
C ASP A 96 18.33 -2.56 -1.43
N LEU A 97 17.51 -2.57 -2.47
CA LEU A 97 16.18 -1.97 -2.42
C LEU A 97 15.29 -2.70 -1.42
N LYS A 98 15.28 -4.01 -1.45
CA LYS A 98 14.51 -4.82 -0.52
C LYS A 98 14.97 -4.59 0.92
N THR A 99 16.29 -4.62 1.15
CA THR A 99 16.87 -4.39 2.47
C THR A 99 16.53 -3.00 2.99
N SER A 100 16.67 -1.97 2.15
CA SER A 100 16.35 -0.60 2.53
C SER A 100 14.89 -0.43 2.89
N ALA A 101 13.99 -1.06 2.12
CA ALA A 101 12.56 -0.98 2.36
C ALA A 101 12.20 -1.64 3.70
N LEU A 102 12.70 -2.84 3.95
CA LEU A 102 12.44 -3.54 5.21
C LEU A 102 13.00 -2.75 6.41
N SER A 103 14.19 -2.20 6.26
CA SER A 103 14.81 -1.38 7.32
C SER A 103 14.02 -0.10 7.59
N ALA A 104 13.38 0.45 6.57
CA ALA A 104 12.58 1.68 6.71
C ALA A 104 11.22 1.43 7.36
N GLY A 105 10.76 0.18 7.42
CA GLY A 105 9.52 -0.16 8.10
C GLY A 105 8.48 -0.89 7.28
N PHE A 106 8.81 -1.31 6.05
CA PHE A 106 7.88 -2.16 5.30
C PHE A 106 7.72 -3.50 6.01
N ASP A 107 6.49 -3.93 6.16
CA ASP A 107 6.19 -5.22 6.80
C ASP A 107 6.47 -6.39 5.87
N GLU A 108 6.25 -6.18 4.56
CA GLU A 108 6.49 -7.18 3.53
C GLU A 108 7.05 -6.52 2.28
N VAL A 109 7.94 -7.22 1.58
CA VAL A 109 8.48 -6.78 0.29
C VAL A 109 8.50 -7.99 -0.64
N ILE A 110 7.74 -7.93 -1.73
CA ILE A 110 7.58 -9.05 -2.65
C ILE A 110 7.79 -8.63 -4.10
N PRO A 111 8.11 -9.59 -4.99
CA PRO A 111 8.19 -9.29 -6.42
C PRO A 111 6.84 -8.87 -6.98
N ARG A 112 6.86 -7.97 -7.97
CA ARG A 112 5.65 -7.52 -8.64
C ARG A 112 4.82 -8.67 -9.23
N SER A 113 5.48 -9.70 -9.76
CA SER A 113 4.80 -10.87 -10.31
C SER A 113 4.00 -11.63 -9.24
N VAL A 114 4.55 -11.74 -8.05
CA VAL A 114 3.86 -12.37 -6.92
C VAL A 114 2.70 -11.49 -6.47
N PHE A 115 2.94 -10.19 -6.36
CA PHE A 115 1.89 -9.23 -5.99
C PHE A 115 0.71 -9.31 -6.98
N ALA A 116 0.99 -9.31 -8.28
CA ALA A 116 -0.05 -9.39 -9.30
C ALA A 116 -0.80 -10.72 -9.26
N ARG A 117 -0.08 -11.82 -9.06
CA ARG A 117 -0.68 -13.16 -8.98
C ARG A 117 -1.62 -13.29 -7.78
N ASP A 118 -1.18 -12.77 -6.63
CA ASP A 118 -1.89 -12.95 -5.37
C ASP A 118 -2.71 -11.72 -4.96
N LEU A 119 -2.95 -10.80 -5.89
CA LEU A 119 -3.58 -9.51 -5.61
C LEU A 119 -4.92 -9.64 -4.88
N GLN A 120 -5.78 -10.53 -5.32
CA GLN A 120 -7.07 -10.74 -4.68
C GLN A 120 -6.90 -11.17 -3.22
N GLU A 121 -6.00 -12.11 -2.96
CA GLU A 121 -5.74 -12.59 -1.61
C GLU A 121 -5.13 -11.49 -0.74
N ILE A 122 -4.20 -10.72 -1.29
CA ILE A 122 -3.55 -9.61 -0.58
C ILE A 122 -4.59 -8.57 -0.16
N LEU A 123 -5.49 -8.20 -1.06
CA LEU A 123 -6.50 -7.18 -0.79
C LEU A 123 -7.58 -7.67 0.18
N THR A 124 -7.80 -8.97 0.29
CA THR A 124 -8.83 -9.53 1.17
C THR A 124 -8.26 -10.07 2.48
N ALA A 125 -6.96 -10.10 2.64
CA ALA A 125 -6.33 -10.54 3.88
C ALA A 125 -6.58 -9.53 5.01
N ASP A 126 -6.91 -10.03 6.17
CA ASP A 126 -7.12 -9.22 7.38
C ASP A 126 -5.83 -9.02 8.17
#